data_75cdf753201eb1ccfa773acef8a14bc5
#
_entry.id   75cdf753201eb1ccfa773acef8a14bc5
#
_cell.length_a   1.000
_cell.length_b   1.000
_cell.length_c   1.000
_cell.angle_alpha   90.00
_cell.angle_beta   90.00
_cell.angle_gamma   90.00
#
_symmetry.space_group_name_H-M   'P 1'
#
loop_
_entity.id
_entity.type
_entity.pdbx_description
1 polymer ?
#
loop_
_entity_poly.entity_id
_entity_poly.type
_entity_poly.pdbx_seq_one_letter_code
_entity_poly.pdbx_strand_id
1 'polypeptide(L)'
;MEVWPGQPYTPGATWDGAGVNFALFSENATAVDLCLFERPDGAGEVTTIRLTEQTDQVWHVYLPEARPGQLYGYRVHGPYAPEAGHRFNPAKLLLDPYAKAIAGVIRWSDALFGYTIGHPEADLSRDTRDSAADLPKCIVVDPAFSWGDDTRLRTPWHKTLIYELHVKGFTARHPKVPPALRGTYAGLTCPAVMDYLCTLGITAVELMPVQQFVADKHLVDQGLTNY
;
A
#
# COMPACT_ATOMS: atom_id res chain seq x y z
N MET A 1 19.75 -12.30 -9.43
CA MET A 1 19.62 -10.92 -8.90
C MET A 1 20.72 -10.73 -7.87
N GLU A 2 21.50 -9.70 -8.01
CA GLU A 2 22.56 -9.34 -7.07
C GLU A 2 21.96 -8.76 -5.79
N VAL A 3 22.56 -9.05 -4.64
CA VAL A 3 22.08 -8.64 -3.31
C VAL A 3 23.23 -7.96 -2.58
N TRP A 4 23.00 -6.73 -2.12
CA TRP A 4 23.98 -5.95 -1.37
C TRP A 4 23.48 -5.64 0.04
N PRO A 5 24.35 -5.30 0.99
CA PRO A 5 23.96 -4.78 2.28
C PRO A 5 23.06 -3.55 2.12
N GLY A 6 21.93 -3.55 2.81
CA GLY A 6 20.99 -2.43 2.80
C GLY A 6 21.24 -1.46 3.95
N GLN A 7 20.30 -0.53 4.11
CA GLN A 7 20.25 0.43 5.20
C GLN A 7 18.98 0.23 6.02
N PRO A 8 19.02 0.34 7.36
CA PRO A 8 17.83 0.17 8.21
C PRO A 8 16.83 1.32 8.10
N TYR A 9 17.22 2.44 7.49
CA TYR A 9 16.41 3.63 7.26
C TYR A 9 16.48 4.06 5.79
N THR A 10 15.41 4.49 5.19
CA THR A 10 14.02 4.68 5.62
C THR A 10 13.26 3.35 5.55
N PRO A 11 12.30 3.05 6.49
CA PRO A 11 11.47 1.85 6.39
C PRO A 11 10.68 1.79 5.08
N GLY A 12 10.42 0.57 4.61
CA GLY A 12 9.77 0.30 3.35
C GLY A 12 10.73 0.18 2.17
N ALA A 13 10.19 0.22 0.95
CA ALA A 13 10.97 0.21 -0.29
C ALA A 13 11.34 1.64 -0.70
N THR A 14 12.64 1.91 -0.81
CA THR A 14 13.17 3.23 -1.19
C THR A 14 14.04 3.13 -2.44
N TRP A 15 13.59 3.76 -3.53
CA TRP A 15 14.33 3.93 -4.76
C TRP A 15 15.28 5.13 -4.64
N ASP A 16 16.56 4.96 -4.97
CA ASP A 16 17.61 6.00 -4.87
C ASP A 16 18.16 6.47 -6.23
N GLY A 17 17.60 5.97 -7.33
CA GLY A 17 18.07 6.25 -8.69
C GLY A 17 18.97 5.15 -9.26
N ALA A 18 19.53 4.27 -8.44
CA ALA A 18 20.43 3.19 -8.83
C ALA A 18 19.91 1.80 -8.48
N GLY A 19 19.16 1.68 -7.39
CA GLY A 19 18.56 0.44 -6.93
C GLY A 19 17.51 0.71 -5.85
N VAL A 20 17.07 -0.33 -5.17
CA VAL A 20 16.02 -0.24 -4.14
C VAL A 20 16.54 -0.79 -2.82
N ASN A 21 16.45 0.02 -1.78
CA ASN A 21 16.62 -0.40 -0.41
C ASN A 21 15.28 -0.85 0.15
N PHE A 22 15.24 -2.06 0.73
CA PHE A 22 14.09 -2.59 1.45
C PHE A 22 14.43 -2.67 2.93
N ALA A 23 13.57 -2.15 3.79
CA ALA A 23 13.77 -2.16 5.24
C ALA A 23 12.43 -2.46 5.96
N LEU A 24 12.43 -3.49 6.81
CA LEU A 24 11.26 -3.98 7.54
C LEU A 24 11.59 -4.16 9.02
N PHE A 25 10.88 -3.46 9.89
CA PHE A 25 10.97 -3.70 11.34
C PHE A 25 10.22 -4.98 11.71
N SER A 26 10.92 -5.88 12.43
CA SER A 26 10.29 -7.05 13.04
C SER A 26 11.16 -7.58 14.17
N GLU A 27 10.81 -7.21 15.41
CA GLU A 27 11.56 -7.52 16.62
C GLU A 27 11.71 -9.03 16.86
N ASN A 28 10.60 -9.77 16.76
CA ASN A 28 10.55 -11.18 17.14
C ASN A 28 10.68 -12.13 15.93
N ALA A 29 10.99 -11.60 14.74
CA ALA A 29 11.24 -12.44 13.57
C ALA A 29 12.57 -13.20 13.74
N THR A 30 12.59 -14.46 13.35
CA THR A 30 13.79 -15.29 13.24
C THR A 30 14.39 -15.26 11.85
N ALA A 31 13.58 -14.89 10.84
CA ALA A 31 14.01 -14.64 9.47
C ALA A 31 12.95 -13.87 8.71
N VAL A 32 13.36 -13.14 7.66
CA VAL A 32 12.48 -12.43 6.74
C VAL A 32 12.84 -12.79 5.31
N ASP A 33 11.85 -13.15 4.51
CA ASP A 33 11.98 -13.34 3.07
C ASP A 33 11.30 -12.19 2.34
N LEU A 34 12.05 -11.50 1.49
CA LEU A 34 11.53 -10.58 0.50
C LEU A 34 11.13 -11.38 -0.73
N CYS A 35 9.84 -11.33 -1.08
CA CYS A 35 9.28 -12.03 -2.23
C CYS A 35 9.01 -11.03 -3.35
N LEU A 36 9.60 -11.25 -4.53
CA LEU A 36 9.42 -10.43 -5.72
C LEU A 36 8.46 -11.11 -6.69
N PHE A 37 7.63 -10.32 -7.36
CA PHE A 37 6.60 -10.82 -8.26
C PHE A 37 6.67 -10.09 -9.62
N GLU A 38 6.29 -10.79 -10.69
CA GLU A 38 6.09 -10.17 -12.01
C GLU A 38 4.66 -9.66 -12.19
N ARG A 39 3.69 -10.29 -11.52
CA ARG A 39 2.28 -10.04 -11.73
C ARG A 39 1.54 -9.82 -10.41
N PRO A 40 0.58 -8.88 -10.39
CA PRO A 40 -0.18 -8.58 -9.18
C PRO A 40 -1.18 -9.70 -8.81
N ASP A 41 -1.59 -10.55 -9.76
CA ASP A 41 -2.51 -11.65 -9.53
C ASP A 41 -1.87 -12.84 -8.78
N GLY A 42 -0.58 -12.72 -8.47
CA GLY A 42 0.12 -13.63 -7.59
C GLY A 42 0.32 -15.03 -8.13
N ALA A 43 0.26 -15.21 -9.44
CA ALA A 43 0.63 -16.46 -10.07
C ALA A 43 2.15 -16.73 -9.91
N GLY A 44 2.55 -17.09 -8.68
CA GLY A 44 3.91 -17.46 -8.31
C GLY A 44 4.81 -16.31 -7.85
N GLU A 45 5.62 -16.58 -6.86
CA GLU A 45 6.79 -15.77 -6.52
C GLU A 45 7.83 -16.00 -7.62
N VAL A 46 8.34 -14.92 -8.21
CA VAL A 46 9.40 -15.03 -9.22
C VAL A 46 10.75 -15.26 -8.54
N THR A 47 10.99 -14.58 -7.43
CA THR A 47 12.23 -14.65 -6.69
C THR A 47 11.99 -14.42 -5.20
N THR A 48 12.55 -15.29 -4.36
CA THR A 48 12.57 -15.12 -2.90
C THR A 48 13.99 -14.83 -2.43
N ILE A 49 14.17 -13.75 -1.69
CA ILE A 49 15.46 -13.32 -1.16
C ILE A 49 15.40 -13.35 0.36
N ARG A 50 16.21 -14.19 1.01
CA ARG A 50 16.38 -14.20 2.45
C ARG A 50 17.18 -12.95 2.86
N LEU A 51 16.60 -12.12 3.73
CA LEU A 51 17.32 -10.99 4.33
C LEU A 51 18.33 -11.52 5.36
N THR A 52 19.57 -11.12 5.23
CA THR A 52 20.67 -11.52 6.13
C THR A 52 21.14 -10.39 7.02
N GLU A 53 20.85 -9.15 6.66
CA GLU A 53 21.25 -7.98 7.41
C GLU A 53 20.13 -7.53 8.37
N GLN A 54 20.50 -7.27 9.61
CA GLN A 54 19.61 -6.76 10.65
C GLN A 54 20.33 -5.72 11.50
N THR A 55 19.71 -4.57 11.69
CA THR A 55 20.22 -3.49 12.55
C THR A 55 19.06 -2.97 13.41
N ASP A 56 19.19 -3.00 14.73
CA ASP A 56 18.16 -2.53 15.67
C ASP A 56 16.76 -3.10 15.35
N GLN A 57 16.69 -4.41 15.11
CA GLN A 57 15.44 -5.15 14.78
C GLN A 57 14.82 -4.80 13.41
N VAL A 58 15.51 -3.99 12.60
CA VAL A 58 15.14 -3.71 11.22
C VAL A 58 15.91 -4.66 10.30
N TRP A 59 15.19 -5.46 9.54
CA TRP A 59 15.72 -6.34 8.50
C TRP A 59 15.84 -5.54 7.21
N HIS A 60 17.00 -5.58 6.55
CA HIS A 60 17.22 -4.76 5.36
C HIS A 60 18.06 -5.45 4.29
N VAL A 61 17.90 -4.97 3.06
CA VAL A 61 18.62 -5.45 1.88
C VAL A 61 18.59 -4.37 0.80
N TYR A 62 19.65 -4.29 0.00
CA TYR A 62 19.69 -3.45 -1.19
C TYR A 62 19.74 -4.29 -2.45
N LEU A 63 18.86 -4.00 -3.39
CA LEU A 63 18.78 -4.68 -4.69
C LEU A 63 19.13 -3.71 -5.83
N PRO A 64 20.36 -3.79 -6.40
CA PRO A 64 20.81 -2.86 -7.44
C PRO A 64 20.06 -3.03 -8.77
N GLU A 65 19.41 -4.16 -8.99
CA GLU A 65 18.64 -4.42 -10.21
C GLU A 65 17.14 -4.08 -10.08
N ALA A 66 16.62 -3.90 -8.87
CA ALA A 66 15.23 -3.55 -8.65
C ALA A 66 14.95 -2.11 -9.10
N ARG A 67 13.74 -1.86 -9.60
CA ARG A 67 13.32 -0.56 -10.18
C ARG A 67 11.90 -0.20 -9.73
N PRO A 68 11.49 1.06 -9.86
CA PRO A 68 10.09 1.44 -9.74
C PRO A 68 9.20 0.57 -10.64
N GLY A 69 8.06 0.12 -10.08
CA GLY A 69 7.18 -0.85 -10.69
C GLY A 69 7.40 -2.31 -10.23
N GLN A 70 8.53 -2.62 -9.59
CA GLN A 70 8.75 -3.96 -9.01
C GLN A 70 7.68 -4.25 -7.96
N LEU A 71 7.02 -5.41 -8.11
CA LEU A 71 6.04 -5.92 -7.17
C LEU A 71 6.73 -6.75 -6.09
N TYR A 72 6.32 -6.55 -4.82
CA TYR A 72 6.93 -7.26 -3.70
C TYR A 72 5.98 -7.50 -2.54
N GLY A 73 6.41 -8.33 -1.61
CA GLY A 73 5.82 -8.58 -0.31
C GLY A 73 6.78 -9.32 0.58
N TYR A 74 6.37 -9.63 1.80
CA TYR A 74 7.24 -10.31 2.77
C TYR A 74 6.62 -11.61 3.27
N ARG A 75 7.49 -12.59 3.58
CA ARG A 75 7.15 -13.73 4.43
C ARG A 75 8.02 -13.65 5.66
N VAL A 76 7.41 -13.69 6.82
CA VAL A 76 8.12 -13.49 8.09
C VAL A 76 8.04 -14.75 8.92
N HIS A 77 9.21 -15.22 9.34
CA HIS A 77 9.38 -16.40 10.18
C HIS A 77 9.55 -15.96 11.63
N GLY A 78 9.07 -16.78 12.54
CA GLY A 78 9.16 -16.53 13.98
C GLY A 78 8.30 -17.53 14.76
N PRO A 79 8.16 -17.32 16.07
CA PRO A 79 7.36 -18.19 16.93
C PRO A 79 5.88 -18.14 16.56
N TYR A 80 5.21 -19.29 16.61
CA TYR A 80 3.76 -19.37 16.56
C TYR A 80 3.26 -19.80 17.93
N ALA A 81 2.92 -18.84 18.75
CA ALA A 81 2.44 -18.98 20.12
C ALA A 81 1.33 -17.94 20.36
N PRO A 82 0.11 -18.16 19.82
CA PRO A 82 -0.97 -17.17 19.84
C PRO A 82 -1.32 -16.68 21.25
N GLU A 83 -1.22 -17.54 22.26
CA GLU A 83 -1.44 -17.22 23.67
C GLU A 83 -0.42 -16.22 24.23
N ALA A 84 0.78 -16.16 23.62
CA ALA A 84 1.84 -15.19 23.94
C ALA A 84 1.84 -13.99 22.98
N GLY A 85 0.86 -13.91 22.07
CA GLY A 85 0.74 -12.82 21.08
C GLY A 85 1.58 -13.03 19.81
N HIS A 86 2.27 -14.15 19.64
CA HIS A 86 3.11 -14.43 18.47
C HIS A 86 2.37 -15.28 17.44
N ARG A 87 2.22 -14.75 16.24
CA ARG A 87 1.47 -15.41 15.14
C ARG A 87 2.24 -15.42 13.81
N PHE A 88 3.57 -15.65 13.88
CA PHE A 88 4.38 -15.71 12.67
C PHE A 88 3.99 -16.91 11.81
N ASN A 89 3.72 -16.64 10.54
CA ASN A 89 3.30 -17.68 9.61
C ASN A 89 3.85 -17.40 8.20
N PRO A 90 4.97 -18.04 7.80
CA PRO A 90 5.58 -17.80 6.49
C PRO A 90 4.73 -18.30 5.30
N ALA A 91 3.66 -19.10 5.54
CA ALA A 91 2.70 -19.41 4.49
C ALA A 91 1.86 -18.19 4.07
N LYS A 92 1.85 -17.13 4.89
CA LYS A 92 1.12 -15.89 4.60
C LYS A 92 2.04 -14.84 4.03
N LEU A 93 1.73 -14.40 2.80
CA LEU A 93 2.36 -13.19 2.26
C LEU A 93 1.83 -11.99 3.05
N LEU A 94 2.72 -11.08 3.40
CA LEU A 94 2.40 -9.84 4.11
C LEU A 94 2.71 -8.64 3.24
N LEU A 95 1.86 -7.63 3.31
CA LEU A 95 2.14 -6.31 2.74
C LEU A 95 3.13 -5.58 3.63
N ASP A 96 3.95 -4.76 3.01
CA ASP A 96 4.83 -3.84 3.70
C ASP A 96 3.99 -2.75 4.40
N PRO A 97 4.13 -2.55 5.72
CA PRO A 97 3.43 -1.48 6.43
C PRO A 97 3.74 -0.07 5.90
N TYR A 98 4.89 0.08 5.23
CA TYR A 98 5.35 1.34 4.65
C TYR A 98 5.20 1.40 3.13
N ALA A 99 4.41 0.49 2.54
CA ALA A 99 4.15 0.49 1.10
C ALA A 99 3.53 1.83 0.66
N LYS A 100 4.08 2.42 -0.39
CA LYS A 100 3.58 3.67 -0.98
C LYS A 100 2.48 3.44 -2.01
N ALA A 101 2.41 2.23 -2.57
CA ALA A 101 1.36 1.80 -3.49
C ALA A 101 1.21 0.28 -3.45
N ILE A 102 0.03 -0.20 -3.80
CA ILE A 102 -0.25 -1.63 -3.98
C ILE A 102 -0.92 -1.87 -5.33
N ALA A 103 -0.64 -3.03 -5.94
CA ALA A 103 -1.22 -3.48 -7.20
C ALA A 103 -2.06 -4.73 -6.99
N GLY A 104 -3.16 -4.81 -7.73
CA GLY A 104 -4.12 -5.90 -7.61
C GLY A 104 -5.23 -5.59 -6.61
N VAL A 105 -6.09 -6.58 -6.42
CA VAL A 105 -7.23 -6.53 -5.49
C VAL A 105 -7.18 -7.74 -4.59
N ILE A 106 -7.69 -7.60 -3.38
CA ILE A 106 -7.86 -8.74 -2.49
C ILE A 106 -8.94 -9.67 -3.06
N ARG A 107 -8.66 -10.95 -3.06
CA ARG A 107 -9.64 -12.01 -3.32
C ARG A 107 -9.94 -12.70 -1.99
N TRP A 108 -11.09 -12.42 -1.43
CA TRP A 108 -11.48 -12.95 -0.13
C TRP A 108 -11.57 -14.47 -0.17
N SER A 109 -10.68 -15.14 0.55
CA SER A 109 -10.63 -16.58 0.74
C SER A 109 -10.17 -16.90 2.16
N ASP A 110 -10.42 -18.14 2.60
CA ASP A 110 -9.96 -18.59 3.90
C ASP A 110 -8.44 -18.67 4.00
N ALA A 111 -7.73 -18.73 2.85
CA ALA A 111 -6.27 -18.76 2.82
C ALA A 111 -5.62 -17.43 3.27
N LEU A 112 -6.36 -16.32 3.31
CA LEU A 112 -5.87 -15.04 3.80
C LEU A 112 -5.67 -15.01 5.33
N PHE A 113 -6.39 -15.87 6.06
CA PHE A 113 -6.33 -15.91 7.52
C PHE A 113 -5.14 -16.73 7.99
N GLY A 114 -4.46 -16.28 9.06
CA GLY A 114 -3.35 -16.99 9.67
C GLY A 114 -3.76 -18.27 10.39
N TYR A 115 -5.06 -18.41 10.66
CA TYR A 115 -5.69 -19.55 11.34
C TYR A 115 -6.71 -20.24 10.43
N THR A 116 -7.05 -21.49 10.72
CA THR A 116 -8.01 -22.27 9.94
C THR A 116 -9.44 -21.93 10.37
N ILE A 117 -10.21 -21.36 9.47
CA ILE A 117 -11.63 -21.03 9.71
C ILE A 117 -12.42 -22.32 10.02
N GLY A 118 -13.18 -22.30 11.11
CA GLY A 118 -13.98 -23.43 11.57
C GLY A 118 -13.20 -24.49 12.37
N HIS A 119 -11.92 -24.28 12.65
CA HIS A 119 -11.14 -25.18 13.49
C HIS A 119 -11.63 -25.15 14.94
N PRO A 120 -11.63 -26.30 15.69
CA PRO A 120 -12.03 -26.32 17.09
C PRO A 120 -11.26 -25.38 18.02
N GLU A 121 -9.98 -25.17 17.73
CA GLU A 121 -9.12 -24.20 18.46
C GLU A 121 -9.27 -22.76 17.94
N ALA A 122 -10.23 -22.50 17.06
CA ALA A 122 -10.53 -21.20 16.50
C ALA A 122 -9.26 -20.48 16.00
N ASP A 123 -9.00 -19.26 16.45
CA ASP A 123 -7.88 -18.41 16.04
C ASP A 123 -6.53 -18.80 16.66
N LEU A 124 -6.48 -19.82 17.52
CA LEU A 124 -5.24 -20.42 18.01
C LEU A 124 -4.65 -21.44 17.01
N SER A 125 -5.48 -21.96 16.09
CA SER A 125 -5.01 -22.86 15.03
C SER A 125 -4.11 -22.14 14.04
N ARG A 126 -3.34 -22.91 13.25
CA ARG A 126 -2.46 -22.37 12.21
C ARG A 126 -2.90 -22.86 10.84
N ASP A 127 -3.17 -21.92 9.93
CA ASP A 127 -3.44 -22.22 8.53
C ASP A 127 -2.15 -22.23 7.71
N THR A 128 -1.90 -23.29 6.95
CA THR A 128 -0.66 -23.47 6.17
C THR A 128 -0.82 -23.21 4.68
N ARG A 129 -2.02 -22.82 4.24
CA ARG A 129 -2.25 -22.49 2.82
C ARG A 129 -1.52 -21.20 2.44
N ASP A 130 -0.99 -21.15 1.24
CA ASP A 130 -0.36 -19.94 0.71
C ASP A 130 -1.42 -18.87 0.39
N SER A 131 -1.21 -17.65 0.87
CA SER A 131 -2.10 -16.50 0.63
C SER A 131 -1.67 -15.63 -0.57
N ALA A 132 -0.51 -15.88 -1.18
CA ALA A 132 0.06 -14.97 -2.16
C ALA A 132 -0.85 -14.73 -3.38
N ALA A 133 -1.61 -15.76 -3.82
CA ALA A 133 -2.51 -15.63 -4.95
C ALA A 133 -3.71 -14.70 -4.68
N ASP A 134 -4.10 -14.53 -3.43
CA ASP A 134 -5.32 -13.82 -3.02
C ASP A 134 -5.05 -12.41 -2.47
N LEU A 135 -3.78 -12.10 -2.23
CA LEU A 135 -3.35 -10.81 -1.69
C LEU A 135 -2.78 -9.90 -2.79
N PRO A 136 -3.11 -8.59 -2.83
CA PRO A 136 -2.40 -7.64 -3.68
C PRO A 136 -0.91 -7.57 -3.33
N LYS A 137 -0.10 -6.95 -4.17
CA LYS A 137 1.34 -6.81 -3.97
C LYS A 137 1.72 -5.35 -3.75
N CYS A 138 2.72 -5.11 -2.91
CA CYS A 138 3.33 -3.79 -2.80
C CYS A 138 4.07 -3.43 -4.10
N ILE A 139 4.16 -2.15 -4.42
CA ILE A 139 4.88 -1.64 -5.60
C ILE A 139 5.99 -0.71 -5.13
N VAL A 140 7.19 -0.88 -5.68
CA VAL A 140 8.25 0.10 -5.57
C VAL A 140 7.86 1.35 -6.36
N VAL A 141 7.87 2.51 -5.72
CA VAL A 141 7.47 3.79 -6.32
C VAL A 141 8.68 4.71 -6.38
N ASP A 142 8.87 5.40 -7.51
CA ASP A 142 9.72 6.58 -7.57
C ASP A 142 8.92 7.76 -6.99
N PRO A 143 9.32 8.33 -5.84
CA PRO A 143 8.62 9.45 -5.24
C PRO A 143 8.98 10.80 -5.86
N ALA A 144 9.85 10.84 -6.87
CA ALA A 144 10.27 12.08 -7.48
C ALA A 144 9.10 12.78 -8.15
N PHE A 145 8.88 14.02 -7.76
CA PHE A 145 7.88 14.90 -8.34
C PHE A 145 8.43 16.31 -8.42
N SER A 146 8.38 16.91 -9.61
CA SER A 146 8.80 18.30 -9.80
C SER A 146 7.63 19.23 -9.51
N TRP A 147 7.77 20.07 -8.50
CA TRP A 147 6.81 21.13 -8.18
C TRP A 147 6.98 22.36 -9.09
N GLY A 148 8.03 22.40 -9.94
CA GLY A 148 8.33 23.56 -10.78
C GLY A 148 8.45 24.83 -9.94
N ASP A 149 7.75 25.88 -10.35
CA ASP A 149 7.72 27.18 -9.66
C ASP A 149 6.59 27.28 -8.61
N ASP A 150 5.93 26.16 -8.28
CA ASP A 150 4.83 26.16 -7.30
C ASP A 150 5.34 26.56 -5.91
N THR A 151 4.62 27.48 -5.28
CA THR A 151 4.93 27.99 -3.95
C THR A 151 3.70 28.00 -3.05
N ARG A 152 3.93 27.82 -1.76
CA ARG A 152 2.83 27.87 -0.77
C ARG A 152 2.21 29.25 -0.71
N LEU A 153 0.90 29.36 -0.87
CA LEU A 153 0.13 30.62 -0.88
C LEU A 153 0.21 31.38 0.46
N ARG A 154 0.46 30.71 1.59
CA ARG A 154 0.55 31.28 2.95
C ARG A 154 -0.65 32.17 3.30
N THR A 155 -1.86 31.77 2.89
CA THR A 155 -3.09 32.48 3.20
C THR A 155 -3.27 32.59 4.72
N PRO A 156 -3.48 33.80 5.28
CA PRO A 156 -3.72 33.97 6.71
C PRO A 156 -5.01 33.25 7.16
N TRP A 157 -5.02 32.69 8.37
CA TRP A 157 -6.16 31.93 8.89
C TRP A 157 -7.50 32.67 8.78
N HIS A 158 -7.53 33.95 9.13
CA HIS A 158 -8.75 34.77 9.07
C HIS A 158 -9.27 35.05 7.64
N LYS A 159 -8.51 34.65 6.61
CA LYS A 159 -8.88 34.72 5.20
C LYS A 159 -8.99 33.33 4.57
N THR A 160 -8.80 32.28 5.36
CA THR A 160 -8.86 30.91 4.87
C THR A 160 -10.29 30.41 4.86
N LEU A 161 -10.73 29.93 3.69
CA LEU A 161 -12.01 29.26 3.51
C LEU A 161 -11.72 27.86 2.98
N ILE A 162 -12.01 26.84 3.81
CA ILE A 162 -11.75 25.44 3.52
C ILE A 162 -13.02 24.81 2.95
N TYR A 163 -12.87 24.06 1.85
CA TYR A 163 -13.93 23.27 1.25
C TYR A 163 -13.57 21.79 1.34
N GLU A 164 -14.25 21.05 2.20
CA GLU A 164 -14.10 19.59 2.27
C GLU A 164 -14.88 18.93 1.15
N LEU A 165 -14.24 18.01 0.40
CA LEU A 165 -14.87 17.29 -0.68
C LEU A 165 -14.39 15.85 -0.82
N HIS A 166 -15.27 15.01 -1.38
CA HIS A 166 -14.96 13.64 -1.77
C HIS A 166 -14.52 13.61 -3.23
N VAL A 167 -13.33 13.09 -3.54
CA VAL A 167 -12.75 13.08 -4.90
C VAL A 167 -13.73 12.56 -5.96
N LYS A 168 -14.31 11.37 -5.75
CA LYS A 168 -15.27 10.78 -6.68
C LYS A 168 -16.58 11.54 -6.70
N GLY A 169 -17.15 11.82 -5.53
CA GLY A 169 -18.48 12.41 -5.39
C GLY A 169 -18.60 13.79 -6.01
N PHE A 170 -17.55 14.61 -5.89
CA PHE A 170 -17.58 16.00 -6.34
C PHE A 170 -17.77 16.15 -7.87
N THR A 171 -17.14 15.27 -8.64
CA THR A 171 -17.18 15.38 -10.12
C THR A 171 -17.96 14.28 -10.82
N ALA A 172 -18.41 13.22 -10.13
CA ALA A 172 -19.07 12.05 -10.73
C ALA A 172 -20.27 12.41 -11.62
N ARG A 173 -21.02 13.45 -11.25
CA ARG A 173 -22.19 13.95 -12.00
C ARG A 173 -21.99 15.36 -12.55
N HIS A 174 -20.77 15.88 -12.54
CA HIS A 174 -20.52 17.26 -12.95
C HIS A 174 -20.67 17.42 -14.47
N PRO A 175 -21.61 18.27 -14.95
CA PRO A 175 -21.97 18.31 -16.38
C PRO A 175 -20.85 18.83 -17.27
N LYS A 176 -19.99 19.73 -16.77
CA LYS A 176 -18.90 20.35 -17.51
C LYS A 176 -17.56 19.60 -17.40
N VAL A 177 -17.47 18.52 -16.59
CA VAL A 177 -16.29 17.66 -16.53
C VAL A 177 -16.41 16.58 -17.60
N PRO A 178 -15.37 16.36 -18.43
CA PRO A 178 -15.38 15.29 -19.43
C PRO A 178 -15.74 13.93 -18.80
N PRO A 179 -16.61 13.12 -19.41
CA PRO A 179 -17.06 11.86 -18.82
C PRO A 179 -15.93 10.93 -18.35
N ALA A 180 -14.84 10.85 -19.11
CA ALA A 180 -13.67 10.02 -18.77
C ALA A 180 -12.91 10.50 -17.53
N LEU A 181 -13.07 11.76 -17.11
CA LEU A 181 -12.38 12.34 -15.95
C LEU A 181 -13.30 12.44 -14.73
N ARG A 182 -14.60 12.18 -14.87
CA ARG A 182 -15.55 12.25 -13.76
C ARG A 182 -15.21 11.25 -12.67
N GLY A 183 -15.24 11.71 -11.42
CA GLY A 183 -14.93 10.88 -10.25
C GLY A 183 -13.46 10.57 -10.07
N THR A 184 -12.57 11.24 -10.78
CA THR A 184 -11.11 11.06 -10.66
C THR A 184 -10.41 12.31 -10.14
N TYR A 185 -9.14 12.16 -9.70
CA TYR A 185 -8.29 13.30 -9.34
C TYR A 185 -8.14 14.31 -10.49
N ALA A 186 -7.97 13.80 -11.72
CA ALA A 186 -7.89 14.65 -12.90
C ALA A 186 -9.19 15.43 -13.15
N GLY A 187 -10.33 14.90 -12.72
CA GLY A 187 -11.61 15.62 -12.78
C GLY A 187 -11.64 16.85 -11.88
N LEU A 188 -10.96 16.81 -10.72
CA LEU A 188 -10.86 17.96 -9.81
C LEU A 188 -10.03 19.11 -10.40
N THR A 189 -9.08 18.83 -11.28
CA THR A 189 -8.22 19.85 -11.92
C THR A 189 -8.84 20.44 -13.20
N CYS A 190 -10.05 20.01 -13.58
CA CYS A 190 -10.72 20.57 -14.75
C CYS A 190 -11.03 22.06 -14.52
N PRO A 191 -10.86 22.93 -15.55
CA PRO A 191 -11.11 24.37 -15.43
C PRO A 191 -12.47 24.70 -14.82
N ALA A 192 -13.52 24.02 -15.21
CA ALA A 192 -14.87 24.26 -14.67
C ALA A 192 -15.00 24.01 -13.18
N VAL A 193 -14.19 23.11 -12.60
CA VAL A 193 -14.13 22.83 -11.15
C VAL A 193 -13.31 23.91 -10.46
N MET A 194 -12.15 24.24 -11.01
CA MET A 194 -11.28 25.28 -10.46
C MET A 194 -11.97 26.64 -10.43
N ASP A 195 -12.62 27.03 -11.53
CA ASP A 195 -13.37 28.28 -11.65
C ASP A 195 -14.53 28.34 -10.62
N TYR A 196 -15.22 27.22 -10.39
CA TYR A 196 -16.27 27.14 -9.40
C TYR A 196 -15.74 27.40 -7.99
N LEU A 197 -14.69 26.69 -7.59
CA LEU A 197 -14.08 26.86 -6.27
C LEU A 197 -13.50 28.28 -6.06
N CYS A 198 -12.84 28.82 -7.08
CA CYS A 198 -12.33 30.21 -7.06
C CYS A 198 -13.47 31.22 -6.95
N THR A 199 -14.60 31.04 -7.66
CA THR A 199 -15.77 31.92 -7.59
C THR A 199 -16.41 31.91 -6.21
N LEU A 200 -16.37 30.77 -5.51
CA LEU A 200 -16.81 30.68 -4.12
C LEU A 200 -15.84 31.33 -3.12
N GLY A 201 -14.63 31.72 -3.57
CA GLY A 201 -13.60 32.26 -2.71
C GLY A 201 -12.85 31.21 -1.89
N ILE A 202 -12.90 29.95 -2.30
CA ILE A 202 -12.20 28.85 -1.61
C ILE A 202 -10.69 29.04 -1.72
N THR A 203 -10.00 28.93 -0.59
CA THR A 203 -8.54 29.09 -0.51
C THR A 203 -7.81 27.80 -0.19
N ALA A 204 -8.52 26.79 0.29
CA ALA A 204 -7.99 25.46 0.57
C ALA A 204 -9.06 24.40 0.30
N VAL A 205 -8.65 23.29 -0.28
CA VAL A 205 -9.49 22.10 -0.45
C VAL A 205 -8.99 21.03 0.50
N GLU A 206 -9.89 20.51 1.32
CA GLU A 206 -9.65 19.36 2.18
C GLU A 206 -10.26 18.12 1.50
N LEU A 207 -9.41 17.18 1.11
CA LEU A 207 -9.90 15.96 0.51
C LEU A 207 -10.30 14.98 1.61
N MET A 208 -11.53 14.42 1.53
CA MET A 208 -11.90 13.25 2.31
C MET A 208 -10.87 12.14 2.07
N PRO A 209 -10.72 11.16 2.99
CA PRO A 209 -9.64 10.17 2.96
C PRO A 209 -9.38 9.59 1.57
N VAL A 210 -8.12 9.64 1.16
CA VAL A 210 -7.65 9.20 -0.18
C VAL A 210 -6.73 7.99 -0.12
N GLN A 211 -6.51 7.47 1.09
CA GLN A 211 -5.72 6.27 1.30
C GLN A 211 -6.38 5.07 0.64
N GLN A 212 -5.55 4.18 0.10
CA GLN A 212 -6.05 2.93 -0.43
C GLN A 212 -6.66 2.09 0.71
N PHE A 213 -7.81 1.51 0.46
CA PHE A 213 -8.54 0.67 1.41
C PHE A 213 -8.85 -0.69 0.80
N VAL A 214 -9.17 -1.64 1.67
CA VAL A 214 -9.69 -2.95 1.28
C VAL A 214 -11.18 -2.97 1.55
N ALA A 215 -11.98 -3.28 0.55
CA ALA A 215 -13.42 -3.40 0.71
C ALA A 215 -13.76 -4.62 1.57
N ASP A 216 -14.68 -4.44 2.52
CA ASP A 216 -15.13 -5.50 3.41
C ASP A 216 -15.78 -6.65 2.64
N LYS A 217 -15.48 -7.89 3.07
CA LYS A 217 -15.96 -9.10 2.39
C LYS A 217 -17.48 -9.09 2.21
N HIS A 218 -18.23 -8.72 3.25
CA HIS A 218 -19.70 -8.72 3.21
C HIS A 218 -20.28 -7.71 2.20
N LEU A 219 -19.56 -6.62 1.90
CA LEU A 219 -19.94 -5.66 0.86
C LEU A 219 -19.59 -6.20 -0.53
N VAL A 220 -18.39 -6.78 -0.67
CA VAL A 220 -17.95 -7.41 -1.93
C VAL A 220 -18.90 -8.53 -2.35
N ASP A 221 -19.33 -9.38 -1.41
CA ASP A 221 -20.31 -10.46 -1.64
C ASP A 221 -21.68 -9.94 -2.15
N GLN A 222 -22.00 -8.67 -1.90
CA GLN A 222 -23.19 -7.98 -2.37
C GLN A 222 -22.96 -7.13 -3.63
N GLY A 223 -21.75 -7.17 -4.21
CA GLY A 223 -21.38 -6.31 -5.34
C GLY A 223 -21.18 -4.83 -4.96
N LEU A 224 -20.98 -4.53 -3.69
CA LEU A 224 -20.78 -3.20 -3.13
C LEU A 224 -19.32 -2.99 -2.74
N THR A 225 -18.97 -1.73 -2.45
CA THR A 225 -17.68 -1.34 -1.86
C THR A 225 -17.92 -0.39 -0.70
N ASN A 226 -16.90 -0.16 0.13
CA ASN A 226 -16.99 0.82 1.22
C ASN A 226 -17.19 2.26 0.71
N TYR A 227 -16.75 2.54 -0.52
CA TYR A 227 -16.92 3.84 -1.17
C TYR A 227 -17.12 3.72 -2.69
#